data_a00ca01c1fd826ee94fccfda2ef6b611
#
_entry.id   a00ca01c1fd826ee94fccfda2ef6b611
#
_cell.length_a   1.000
_cell.length_b   1.000
_cell.length_c   1.000
_cell.angle_alpha   90.00
_cell.angle_beta   90.00
_cell.angle_gamma   90.00
#
_symmetry.space_group_name_H-M   'P 1'
#
loop_
_entity.id
_entity.type
_entity.pdbx_description
1 polymer ?
#
loop_
_entity_poly.entity_id
_entity_poly.type
_entity_poly.pdbx_seq_one_letter_code
_entity_poly.pdbx_strand_id
1 'polypeptide(L)'
;MRLTDSEKPMGKNLNDARARPPRLTAVPRLWHPEVPGPLWDGSRRVGRNQIKSYCRVLAREFRPQKIILFGSYAYGNPSKDSDVDLVVIMPFRGSDTRKVVQMLTRVGAPFPMDFLLWKPERTQRTDYFTREVLSHGKVMYEG
;
A
#
# COMPACT_ATOMS: atom_id res chain seq x y z
N MET A 1 13.04 -14.67 -5.12
CA MET A 1 12.84 -14.81 -5.04
C MET A 1 12.47 -14.97 -4.70
N ARG A 2 12.50 -15.08 -4.56
CA ARG A 2 11.85 -15.20 -4.12
C ARG A 2 12.00 -15.40 -3.56
N LEU A 3 11.89 -15.40 -3.15
CA LEU A 3 11.85 -15.66 -2.85
C LEU A 3 11.43 -15.96 -2.55
N THR A 4 11.20 -16.13 -2.09
CA THR A 4 10.81 -16.64 -1.99
C THR A 4 10.41 -16.93 -1.94
N ASP A 5 10.42 -17.25 -1.52
CA ASP A 5 9.99 -17.77 -1.70
C ASP A 5 9.64 -18.04 -1.70
N SER A 6 9.79 -18.30 -1.34
CA SER A 6 9.40 -18.79 -1.58
C SER A 6 8.92 -18.87 -1.70
N GLU A 7 8.75 -19.08 -1.55
CA GLU A 7 8.23 -19.36 -1.93
C GLU A 7 7.52 -19.46 -2.07
N LYS A 8 7.37 -19.72 -1.89
CA LYS A 8 6.57 -19.99 -2.13
C LYS A 8 6.02 -20.21 -2.47
N PRO A 9 6.02 -20.37 -2.29
CA PRO A 9 5.28 -20.64 -2.71
C PRO A 9 4.84 -20.53 -2.90
N MET A 10 4.58 -20.74 -3.10
CA MET A 10 3.82 -20.69 -3.51
C MET A 10 3.16 -20.73 -3.67
N GLY A 11 3.00 -20.91 -3.67
CA GLY A 11 2.25 -21.11 -4.10
C GLY A 11 1.55 -20.87 -4.33
N LYS A 12 1.40 -20.50 -4.15
CA LYS A 12 0.43 -20.10 -4.65
C LYS A 12 0.08 -20.09 -5.78
N ASN A 13 -0.19 -19.81 -5.83
CA ASN A 13 -0.79 -19.99 -6.94
C ASN A 13 -0.61 -19.01 -8.02
N LEU A 14 -0.20 -19.46 -9.08
CA LEU A 14 0.06 -18.63 -10.18
C LEU A 14 -1.15 -18.13 -10.86
N ASN A 15 -2.25 -18.75 -10.56
CA ASN A 15 -3.47 -18.32 -11.18
C ASN A 15 -3.86 -16.94 -10.79
N ASP A 16 -3.46 -16.54 -9.59
CA ASP A 16 -3.76 -15.20 -9.19
C ASP A 16 -2.96 -14.17 -9.92
N ALA A 17 -1.81 -14.56 -10.39
CA ALA A 17 -0.95 -13.64 -11.08
C ALA A 17 -1.52 -13.17 -12.40
N ARG A 18 -2.41 -13.93 -13.00
CA ARG A 18 -2.97 -13.48 -14.26
C ARG A 18 -3.91 -12.31 -14.07
N ALA A 19 -4.45 -12.14 -12.89
CA ALA A 19 -5.40 -11.08 -12.65
C ALA A 19 -4.73 -9.83 -12.13
N ARG A 20 -3.57 -9.96 -11.51
CA ARG A 20 -2.90 -8.83 -10.93
C ARG A 20 -1.40 -9.09 -10.87
N PRO A 21 -0.61 -8.02 -10.78
CA PRO A 21 0.83 -8.20 -10.67
C PRO A 21 1.18 -8.87 -9.35
N PRO A 22 2.37 -9.42 -9.26
CA PRO A 22 2.83 -9.99 -8.01
C PRO A 22 2.79 -8.98 -6.89
N ARG A 23 2.53 -9.44 -5.70
CA ARG A 23 2.51 -8.58 -4.53
C ARG A 23 3.92 -8.28 -4.07
N LEU A 24 4.11 -7.05 -3.62
CA LEU A 24 5.41 -6.61 -3.19
C LEU A 24 5.49 -6.71 -1.67
N THR A 25 5.58 -7.94 -1.18
CA THR A 25 5.59 -8.18 0.25
C THR A 25 6.94 -8.63 0.77
N ALA A 26 7.96 -8.47 -0.03
CA ALA A 26 9.29 -8.93 0.32
C ALA A 26 10.01 -7.95 1.23
N VAL A 27 11.17 -8.31 1.69
CA VAL A 27 12.11 -7.55 2.50
C VAL A 27 11.65 -7.23 3.91
N PRO A 28 11.21 -8.24 4.62
CA PRO A 28 10.69 -7.97 5.95
C PRO A 28 11.71 -7.45 6.93
N ARG A 29 12.98 -7.80 6.77
CA ARG A 29 13.92 -7.32 7.76
C ARG A 29 14.32 -5.88 7.55
N LEU A 30 14.03 -5.32 6.40
CA LEU A 30 14.18 -3.89 6.20
C LEU A 30 12.98 -3.13 6.67
N TRP A 31 11.94 -3.85 6.97
CA TRP A 31 10.74 -3.26 7.45
C TRP A 31 10.95 -2.87 8.89
N HIS A 32 10.34 -1.98 9.34
CA HIS A 32 10.68 -1.25 10.45
C HIS A 32 10.23 -1.70 11.75
N PRO A 33 11.00 -1.46 12.78
CA PRO A 33 10.58 -1.78 14.13
C PRO A 33 9.38 -0.96 14.61
N GLU A 34 9.05 0.09 13.89
CA GLU A 34 7.89 0.86 14.30
C GLU A 34 6.57 0.19 14.02
N VAL A 35 6.56 -0.84 13.22
CA VAL A 35 5.31 -1.55 12.96
C VAL A 35 4.96 -2.37 14.19
N PRO A 36 3.83 -2.08 14.83
CA PRO A 36 3.50 -2.80 16.06
C PRO A 36 3.03 -4.21 15.77
N GLY A 37 3.29 -5.09 16.71
CA GLY A 37 2.82 -6.45 16.65
C GLY A 37 3.58 -7.30 15.65
N PRO A 38 3.14 -8.52 15.45
CA PRO A 38 3.80 -9.42 14.53
C PRO A 38 3.58 -8.96 13.10
N LEU A 39 4.53 -9.27 12.24
CA LEU A 39 4.39 -8.99 10.83
C LEU A 39 3.23 -9.80 10.26
N TRP A 40 2.66 -9.28 9.19
CA TRP A 40 1.57 -9.97 8.52
C TRP A 40 2.10 -11.26 7.88
N ASP A 41 1.41 -12.36 8.13
CA ASP A 41 1.85 -13.68 7.68
C ASP A 41 0.92 -14.29 6.63
N GLY A 42 -0.08 -13.55 6.19
CA GLY A 42 -0.99 -14.03 5.15
C GLY A 42 -2.20 -14.79 5.66
N SER A 43 -2.27 -15.04 6.96
CA SER A 43 -3.35 -15.86 7.50
C SER A 43 -4.54 -15.07 7.98
N ARG A 44 -4.44 -13.76 8.00
CA ARG A 44 -5.49 -12.92 8.55
C ARG A 44 -5.47 -11.56 7.90
N ARG A 45 -6.47 -10.75 8.22
CA ARG A 45 -6.49 -9.37 7.75
C ARG A 45 -5.31 -8.59 8.30
N VAL A 46 -4.92 -7.57 7.57
CA VAL A 46 -3.88 -6.66 8.05
C VAL A 46 -4.45 -5.83 9.19
N GLY A 47 -3.72 -5.74 10.29
CA GLY A 47 -4.20 -5.00 11.45
C GLY A 47 -4.20 -3.50 11.20
N ARG A 48 -5.17 -2.84 11.82
CA ARG A 48 -5.30 -1.39 11.68
C ARG A 48 -4.03 -0.68 12.14
N ASN A 49 -3.43 -1.14 13.24
CA ASN A 49 -2.22 -0.50 13.74
C ASN A 49 -1.04 -0.69 12.80
N GLN A 50 -1.01 -1.80 12.07
CA GLN A 50 0.04 -2.01 11.07
C GLN A 50 -0.12 -1.04 9.92
N ILE A 51 -1.35 -0.83 9.47
CA ILE A 51 -1.61 0.14 8.41
C ILE A 51 -1.22 1.55 8.87
N LYS A 52 -1.61 1.91 10.08
CA LYS A 52 -1.27 3.23 10.62
C LYS A 52 0.24 3.42 10.74
N SER A 53 0.94 2.40 11.21
CA SER A 53 2.39 2.49 11.35
C SER A 53 3.07 2.61 10.00
N TYR A 54 2.57 1.90 9.01
CA TYR A 54 3.11 2.01 7.67
C TYR A 54 2.91 3.42 7.11
N CYS A 55 1.73 3.99 7.34
CA CYS A 55 1.48 5.36 6.89
C CYS A 55 2.40 6.36 7.59
N ARG A 56 2.71 6.14 8.86
CA ARG A 56 3.65 7.00 9.56
C ARG A 56 5.05 6.92 8.96
N VAL A 57 5.46 5.71 8.57
CA VAL A 57 6.75 5.54 7.92
C VAL A 57 6.77 6.26 6.58
N LEU A 58 5.72 6.10 5.78
CA LEU A 58 5.61 6.80 4.51
C LEU A 58 5.68 8.32 4.73
N ALA A 59 4.96 8.82 5.72
CA ALA A 59 4.94 10.24 6.00
C ALA A 59 6.31 10.76 6.40
N ARG A 60 7.01 10.01 7.22
CA ARG A 60 8.33 10.41 7.69
C ARG A 60 9.36 10.39 6.55
N GLU A 61 9.30 9.37 5.70
CA GLU A 61 10.31 9.21 4.66
C GLU A 61 10.08 10.12 3.46
N PHE A 62 8.85 10.36 3.10
CA PHE A 62 8.56 11.06 1.85
C PHE A 62 7.82 12.37 2.03
N ARG A 63 7.30 12.63 3.21
CA ARG A 63 6.60 13.89 3.54
C ARG A 63 5.56 14.27 2.50
N PRO A 64 4.62 13.35 2.21
CA PRO A 64 3.60 13.65 1.22
C PRO A 64 2.63 14.70 1.75
N GLN A 65 1.81 15.22 0.87
CA GLN A 65 0.75 16.12 1.29
C GLN A 65 -0.38 15.38 1.99
N LYS A 66 -0.67 14.16 1.55
CA LYS A 66 -1.77 13.40 2.13
C LYS A 66 -1.60 11.92 1.82
N ILE A 67 -2.06 11.07 2.72
CA ILE A 67 -2.17 9.63 2.49
C ILE A 67 -3.61 9.24 2.80
N ILE A 68 -4.26 8.57 1.87
CA ILE A 68 -5.66 8.18 1.99
C ILE A 68 -5.77 6.67 1.87
N LEU A 69 -6.46 6.05 2.81
CA LEU A 69 -6.82 4.64 2.75
C LEU A 69 -8.19 4.55 2.09
N PHE A 70 -8.31 3.70 1.08
CA PHE A 70 -9.61 3.52 0.42
C PHE A 70 -9.87 2.02 0.28
N GLY A 71 -10.96 1.65 -0.39
CA GLY A 71 -11.29 0.26 -0.58
C GLY A 71 -11.82 -0.42 0.66
N SER A 72 -11.74 -1.75 0.69
CA SER A 72 -12.40 -2.53 1.73
C SER A 72 -11.90 -2.23 3.13
N TYR A 73 -10.63 -1.92 3.29
CA TYR A 73 -10.11 -1.58 4.62
C TYR A 73 -10.61 -0.23 5.11
N ALA A 74 -10.97 0.67 4.18
CA ALA A 74 -11.53 1.96 4.56
C ALA A 74 -13.01 1.83 4.87
N TYR A 75 -13.72 0.98 4.11
CA TYR A 75 -15.16 0.90 4.23
C TYR A 75 -15.64 -0.13 5.24
N GLY A 76 -14.71 -0.87 5.84
CA GLY A 76 -15.05 -1.71 6.98
C GLY A 76 -15.31 -3.16 6.67
N ASN A 77 -15.02 -3.63 5.47
CA ASN A 77 -15.37 -4.98 5.08
C ASN A 77 -14.23 -5.75 4.42
N PRO A 78 -13.01 -5.70 4.95
CA PRO A 78 -11.94 -6.47 4.33
C PRO A 78 -12.02 -7.94 4.69
N SER A 79 -11.55 -8.79 3.77
CA SER A 79 -11.31 -10.19 4.05
C SER A 79 -9.81 -10.41 4.19
N LYS A 80 -9.42 -11.65 4.53
CA LYS A 80 -8.00 -11.96 4.63
C LYS A 80 -7.29 -11.86 3.28
N ASP A 81 -8.04 -11.90 2.19
CA ASP A 81 -7.48 -11.80 0.85
C ASP A 81 -7.54 -10.38 0.28
N SER A 82 -8.08 -9.43 1.02
CA SER A 82 -8.15 -8.05 0.55
C SER A 82 -6.78 -7.39 0.61
N ASP A 83 -6.50 -6.58 -0.40
CA ASP A 83 -5.30 -5.74 -0.38
C ASP A 83 -5.60 -4.45 0.35
N VAL A 84 -4.57 -3.86 0.93
CA VAL A 84 -4.68 -2.53 1.51
C VAL A 84 -4.51 -1.52 0.39
N ASP A 85 -5.48 -0.65 0.20
CA ASP A 85 -5.48 0.32 -0.89
C ASP A 85 -5.11 1.69 -0.36
N LEU A 86 -3.96 2.20 -0.81
CA LEU A 86 -3.46 3.51 -0.36
C LEU A 86 -3.24 4.44 -1.53
N VAL A 87 -3.63 5.69 -1.37
CA VAL A 87 -3.28 6.76 -2.29
C VAL A 87 -2.35 7.71 -1.55
N VAL A 88 -1.19 7.96 -2.12
CA VAL A 88 -0.24 8.92 -1.58
C VAL A 88 -0.20 10.11 -2.53
N ILE A 89 -0.45 11.30 -2.01
CA ILE A 89 -0.52 12.52 -2.82
C ILE A 89 0.70 13.36 -2.51
N MET A 90 1.54 13.57 -3.50
CA MET A 90 2.75 14.36 -3.35
C MET A 90 3.29 14.79 -4.71
N PRO A 91 4.04 15.89 -4.78
CA PRO A 91 4.70 16.25 -6.03
C PRO A 91 5.79 15.22 -6.35
N PHE A 92 5.96 14.93 -7.62
CA PHE A 92 7.06 14.10 -8.08
C PHE A 92 7.28 14.37 -9.56
N ARG A 93 8.42 13.91 -10.06
CA ARG A 93 8.77 14.05 -11.46
C ARG A 93 8.85 12.69 -12.13
N GLY A 94 8.57 12.67 -13.40
CA GLY A 94 8.68 11.45 -14.19
C GLY A 94 7.51 10.53 -14.00
N SER A 95 7.75 9.26 -14.23
CA SER A 95 6.72 8.25 -14.17
C SER A 95 6.29 7.94 -12.74
N ASP A 96 4.99 7.85 -12.52
CA ASP A 96 4.47 7.44 -11.22
C ASP A 96 4.91 6.02 -10.90
N THR A 97 4.90 5.12 -11.87
CA THR A 97 5.32 3.73 -11.65
C THR A 97 6.75 3.66 -11.16
N ARG A 98 7.65 4.41 -11.82
CA ARG A 98 9.05 4.41 -11.40
C ARG A 98 9.20 4.97 -9.99
N LYS A 99 8.47 6.03 -9.69
CA LYS A 99 8.55 6.62 -8.35
C LYS A 99 8.00 5.67 -7.30
N VAL A 100 6.91 4.97 -7.59
CA VAL A 100 6.36 3.99 -6.66
C VAL A 100 7.39 2.89 -6.39
N VAL A 101 8.06 2.38 -7.43
CA VAL A 101 9.08 1.36 -7.23
C VAL A 101 10.20 1.87 -6.34
N GLN A 102 10.64 3.10 -6.54
CA GLN A 102 11.66 3.70 -5.68
C GLN A 102 11.19 3.78 -4.24
N MET A 103 9.96 4.23 -4.03
CA MET A 103 9.43 4.37 -2.69
C MET A 103 9.31 3.03 -1.99
N LEU A 104 8.78 2.02 -2.68
CA LEU A 104 8.61 0.70 -2.08
C LEU A 104 9.94 -0.01 -1.87
N THR A 105 10.92 0.25 -2.72
CA THR A 105 12.26 -0.29 -2.49
C THR A 105 12.85 0.26 -1.20
N ARG A 106 12.55 1.52 -0.89
CA ARG A 106 13.10 2.15 0.30
C ARG A 106 12.40 1.71 1.59
N VAL A 107 11.07 1.63 1.56
CA VAL A 107 10.33 1.37 2.79
C VAL A 107 9.75 -0.04 2.88
N GLY A 108 9.75 -0.77 1.78
CA GLY A 108 9.22 -2.12 1.77
C GLY A 108 7.72 -2.16 1.59
N ALA A 109 7.20 -3.37 1.46
CA ALA A 109 5.76 -3.61 1.34
C ALA A 109 5.42 -4.82 2.20
N PRO A 110 5.15 -4.59 3.49
CA PRO A 110 5.03 -5.69 4.45
C PRO A 110 3.71 -6.46 4.36
N PHE A 111 2.78 -6.00 3.58
CA PHE A 111 1.52 -6.69 3.35
C PHE A 111 1.04 -6.37 1.94
N PRO A 112 0.12 -7.16 1.40
CA PRO A 112 -0.38 -6.88 0.05
C PRO A 112 -1.06 -5.53 0.00
N MET A 113 -0.72 -4.74 -1.01
CA MET A 113 -1.30 -3.42 -1.13
C MET A 113 -1.37 -2.99 -2.57
N ASP A 114 -2.34 -2.14 -2.86
CA ASP A 114 -2.40 -1.34 -4.06
C ASP A 114 -1.94 0.05 -3.68
N PHE A 115 -0.79 0.42 -4.19
CA PHE A 115 -0.16 1.70 -3.83
C PHE A 115 -0.27 2.63 -5.02
N LEU A 116 -1.10 3.66 -4.88
CA LEU A 116 -1.28 4.64 -5.94
C LEU A 116 -0.61 5.94 -5.56
N LEU A 117 0.11 6.52 -6.50
CA LEU A 117 0.80 7.77 -6.28
C LEU A 117 0.17 8.84 -7.18
N TRP A 118 -0.33 9.89 -6.58
CA TRP A 118 -1.00 10.97 -7.28
C TRP A 118 -0.24 12.26 -7.11
N LYS A 119 -0.13 13.03 -8.19
CA LYS A 119 0.31 14.40 -8.08
C LYS A 119 -0.83 15.23 -7.48
N PRO A 120 -0.51 16.33 -6.79
CA PRO A 120 -1.57 17.14 -6.18
C PRO A 120 -2.63 17.60 -7.17
N GLU A 121 -2.25 17.87 -8.40
CA GLU A 121 -3.20 18.31 -9.42
C GLU A 121 -4.28 17.30 -9.71
N ARG A 122 -3.99 16.04 -9.47
CA ARG A 122 -4.99 14.99 -9.71
C ARG A 122 -6.23 15.16 -8.86
N THR A 123 -6.09 15.77 -7.70
CA THR A 123 -7.23 15.94 -6.80
C THR A 123 -8.29 16.88 -7.39
N GLN A 124 -7.95 17.63 -8.45
CA GLN A 124 -8.91 18.49 -9.11
C GLN A 124 -9.74 17.76 -10.16
N ARG A 125 -9.41 16.50 -10.46
CA ARG A 125 -10.16 15.77 -11.47
C ARG A 125 -11.53 15.39 -10.95
N THR A 126 -12.48 15.28 -11.87
CA THR A 126 -13.86 15.02 -11.53
C THR A 126 -14.33 13.63 -11.91
N ASP A 127 -13.40 12.76 -12.34
CA ASP A 127 -13.76 11.38 -12.64
C ASP A 127 -14.24 10.66 -11.38
N TYR A 128 -15.02 9.62 -11.59
CA TYR A 128 -15.68 8.92 -10.50
C TYR A 128 -14.68 8.39 -9.46
N PHE A 129 -13.59 7.76 -9.92
CA PHE A 129 -12.64 7.16 -8.99
C PHE A 129 -11.97 8.20 -8.10
N THR A 130 -11.53 9.32 -8.68
CA THR A 130 -10.89 10.37 -7.89
C THR A 130 -11.87 10.91 -6.85
N ARG A 131 -13.10 11.14 -7.25
CA ARG A 131 -14.10 11.67 -6.34
C ARG A 131 -14.45 10.68 -5.24
N GLU A 132 -14.50 9.39 -5.59
CA GLU A 132 -14.80 8.35 -4.61
C GLU A 132 -13.71 8.29 -3.54
N VAL A 133 -12.45 8.30 -3.96
CA VAL A 133 -11.34 8.26 -3.01
C VAL A 133 -11.35 9.48 -2.11
N LEU A 134 -11.55 10.68 -2.68
CA LEU A 134 -11.51 11.90 -1.89
C LEU A 134 -12.69 12.04 -0.95
N SER A 135 -13.85 11.50 -1.34
CA SER A 135 -15.07 11.66 -0.55
C SER A 135 -15.21 10.59 0.52
N HIS A 136 -14.85 9.35 0.21
CA HIS A 136 -15.11 8.21 1.09
C HIS A 136 -13.87 7.55 1.65
N GLY A 137 -12.70 7.91 1.17
CA GLY A 137 -11.47 7.37 1.73
C GLY A 137 -11.21 7.93 3.11
N LYS A 138 -10.39 7.22 3.87
CA LYS A 138 -9.97 7.69 5.19
C LYS A 138 -8.61 8.35 5.10
N VAL A 139 -8.53 9.59 5.55
CA VAL A 139 -7.26 10.31 5.58
C VAL A 139 -6.41 9.73 6.69
N MET A 140 -5.29 9.13 6.33
CA MET A 140 -4.37 8.53 7.28
C MET A 140 -3.28 9.49 7.70
N TYR A 141 -2.99 10.46 6.86
CA TYR A 141 -1.96 11.46 7.13
C TYR A 141 -2.25 12.71 6.31
N GLU A 142 -2.05 13.86 6.90
CA GLU A 142 -2.20 15.12 6.20
C GLU A 142 -1.09 16.04 6.70
N GLY A 143 -0.23 16.43 5.78
CA GLY A 143 0.87 17.31 6.10
C GLY A 143 0.55 18.78 6.07
#